data_050dc87d0b353855df9af42edec2e700
#
_entry.id   050dc87d0b353855df9af42edec2e700
#
_cell.length_a   1.000
_cell.length_b   1.000
_cell.length_c   1.000
_cell.angle_alpha   90.00
_cell.angle_beta   90.00
_cell.angle_gamma   90.00
#
_symmetry.space_group_name_H-M   'P 1'
#
loop_
_entity.id
_entity.type
_entity.pdbx_description
1 polymer ?
#
loop_
_entity_poly.entity_id
_entity_poly.type
_entity_poly.pdbx_seq_one_letter_code
_entity_poly.pdbx_strand_id
1 'polypeptide(L)'
;LKQTKDDGRIGLVVNFPGDYSSQKVIIGHYLAGRATLVVGDHWHVPTADARVLPGGTAHISDVGMVGALDGSLGVKQTSVIPRWRDGKQTRNALIEQGATQFNAVLVDVDTSTRLARNIEQIRFTFGH
;
A
#
# COMPACT_ATOMS: atom_id res chain seq x y z
N LEU A 1 15.83 3.63 -16.07
CA LEU A 1 15.02 4.81 -16.44
C LEU A 1 15.96 5.96 -16.74
N LYS A 2 16.01 6.43 -17.99
CA LYS A 2 16.73 7.66 -18.33
C LYS A 2 15.97 8.83 -17.67
N GLN A 3 16.66 9.69 -16.93
CA GLN A 3 16.10 10.97 -16.52
C GLN A 3 15.73 11.73 -17.80
N THR A 4 14.44 11.86 -18.05
CA THR A 4 13.95 12.73 -19.13
C THR A 4 14.13 14.17 -18.71
N LYS A 5 14.43 15.05 -19.68
CA LYS A 5 14.47 16.51 -19.52
C LYS A 5 13.22 16.99 -18.76
N ASP A 6 13.31 18.14 -18.11
CA ASP A 6 12.22 18.77 -17.36
C ASP A 6 10.92 18.77 -18.19
N ASP A 7 10.02 17.86 -17.83
CA ASP A 7 8.74 17.62 -18.50
C ASP A 7 7.55 18.10 -17.64
N GLY A 8 7.84 18.93 -16.62
CA GLY A 8 6.87 19.46 -15.68
C GLY A 8 6.37 18.46 -14.62
N ARG A 9 6.89 17.23 -14.58
CA ARG A 9 6.53 16.25 -13.55
C ARG A 9 7.16 16.62 -12.22
N ILE A 10 6.41 16.44 -11.15
CA ILE A 10 6.88 16.70 -9.77
C ILE A 10 7.47 15.46 -9.10
N GLY A 11 7.27 14.27 -9.69
CA GLY A 11 7.79 13.01 -9.15
C GLY A 11 7.41 11.80 -9.96
N LEU A 12 7.96 10.63 -9.59
CA LEU A 12 7.64 9.31 -10.14
C LEU A 12 7.10 8.42 -9.03
N VAL A 13 5.86 7.97 -9.16
CA VAL A 13 5.23 7.00 -8.27
C VAL A 13 5.17 5.65 -8.98
N VAL A 14 5.64 4.61 -8.31
CA VAL A 14 5.57 3.22 -8.78
C VAL A 14 4.71 2.44 -7.82
N ASN A 15 3.58 1.90 -8.31
CA ASN A 15 2.76 0.94 -7.60
C ASN A 15 3.20 -0.48 -7.97
N PHE A 16 3.46 -1.32 -6.97
CA PHE A 16 3.94 -2.69 -7.15
C PHE A 16 3.10 -3.70 -6.36
N PRO A 17 2.11 -4.35 -6.99
CA PRO A 17 1.23 -5.33 -6.36
C PRO A 17 1.88 -6.72 -6.31
N GLY A 18 3.09 -6.84 -5.77
CA GLY A 18 3.80 -8.11 -5.65
C GLY A 18 3.25 -9.01 -4.53
N ASP A 19 3.35 -10.33 -4.71
CA ASP A 19 2.85 -11.32 -3.74
C ASP A 19 3.78 -11.52 -2.54
N TYR A 20 5.09 -11.42 -2.75
CA TYR A 20 6.09 -11.70 -1.72
C TYR A 20 6.71 -10.44 -1.14
N SER A 21 6.93 -10.43 0.19
CA SER A 21 7.56 -9.31 0.90
C SER A 21 8.95 -8.98 0.35
N SER A 22 9.74 -10.00 0.03
CA SER A 22 11.07 -9.81 -0.56
C SER A 22 11.01 -9.08 -1.90
N GLN A 23 10.02 -9.36 -2.74
CA GLN A 23 9.84 -8.67 -4.01
C GLN A 23 9.51 -7.18 -3.80
N LYS A 24 8.59 -6.89 -2.86
CA LYS A 24 8.19 -5.52 -2.51
C LYS A 24 9.37 -4.71 -1.97
N VAL A 25 10.16 -5.27 -1.07
CA VAL A 25 11.35 -4.63 -0.51
C VAL A 25 12.43 -4.42 -1.58
N ILE A 26 12.72 -5.44 -2.38
CA ILE A 26 13.77 -5.38 -3.42
C ILE A 26 13.45 -4.35 -4.51
N ILE A 27 12.20 -4.25 -4.96
CA ILE A 27 11.84 -3.25 -5.98
C ILE A 27 12.00 -1.82 -5.42
N GLY A 28 11.67 -1.60 -4.13
CA GLY A 28 11.94 -0.35 -3.45
C GLY A 28 13.42 0.02 -3.50
N HIS A 29 14.29 -0.87 -3.09
CA HIS A 29 15.75 -0.66 -3.13
C HIS A 29 16.29 -0.53 -4.57
N TYR A 30 15.80 -1.31 -5.51
CA TYR A 30 16.19 -1.21 -6.91
C TYR A 30 15.88 0.15 -7.52
N LEU A 31 14.78 0.78 -7.11
CA LEU A 31 14.35 2.09 -7.58
C LEU A 31 14.80 3.25 -6.68
N ALA A 32 15.53 2.97 -5.60
CA ALA A 32 16.01 3.99 -4.67
C ALA A 32 16.84 5.07 -5.40
N GLY A 33 16.53 6.34 -5.14
CA GLY A 33 17.12 7.50 -5.82
C GLY A 33 16.66 7.75 -7.26
N ARG A 34 15.74 6.91 -7.78
CA ARG A 34 15.19 7.03 -9.15
C ARG A 34 13.66 7.19 -9.19
N ALA A 35 12.98 6.81 -8.14
CA ALA A 35 11.55 7.05 -7.95
C ALA A 35 11.33 7.93 -6.71
N THR A 36 10.27 8.72 -6.71
CA THR A 36 9.83 9.49 -5.55
C THR A 36 9.21 8.58 -4.50
N LEU A 37 8.33 7.68 -4.93
CA LEU A 37 7.62 6.72 -4.10
C LEU A 37 7.56 5.36 -4.80
N VAL A 38 7.86 4.31 -4.06
CA VAL A 38 7.53 2.92 -4.41
C VAL A 38 6.56 2.41 -3.36
N VAL A 39 5.31 2.25 -3.73
CA VAL A 39 4.24 1.79 -2.86
C VAL A 39 3.79 0.39 -3.27
N GLY A 40 3.74 -0.52 -2.30
CA GLY A 40 3.11 -1.81 -2.50
C GLY A 40 1.63 -1.78 -2.11
N ASP A 41 0.85 -2.61 -2.77
CA ASP A 41 -0.51 -2.96 -2.41
C ASP A 41 -0.73 -4.46 -2.63
N HIS A 42 -1.94 -4.96 -2.57
CA HIS A 42 -2.32 -6.35 -2.79
C HIS A 42 -2.69 -7.11 -1.51
N TRP A 43 -1.97 -6.94 -0.41
CA TRP A 43 -2.30 -7.67 0.82
C TRP A 43 -3.50 -7.10 1.57
N HIS A 44 -3.90 -5.87 1.27
CA HIS A 44 -4.99 -5.15 1.91
C HIS A 44 -4.73 -4.79 3.39
N VAL A 45 -3.63 -5.22 3.96
CA VAL A 45 -3.22 -4.96 5.34
C VAL A 45 -2.00 -4.06 5.33
N PRO A 46 -2.04 -2.90 6.00
CA PRO A 46 -0.91 -1.98 5.99
C PRO A 46 0.30 -2.58 6.72
N THR A 47 1.47 -2.45 6.12
CA THR A 47 2.74 -2.83 6.74
C THR A 47 3.34 -1.69 7.56
N ALA A 48 4.23 -2.00 8.49
CA ALA A 48 4.83 -1.04 9.42
C ALA A 48 6.21 -0.53 8.94
N ASP A 49 6.53 -0.64 7.65
CA ASP A 49 7.85 -0.38 7.08
C ASP A 49 7.95 0.91 6.26
N ALA A 50 6.98 1.82 6.43
CA ALA A 50 7.01 3.13 5.77
C ALA A 50 8.27 3.91 6.14
N ARG A 51 9.09 4.25 5.14
CA ARG A 51 10.36 4.98 5.34
C ARG A 51 10.87 5.61 4.05
N VAL A 52 11.77 6.58 4.20
CA VAL A 52 12.59 7.05 3.06
C VAL A 52 13.83 6.19 2.99
N LEU A 53 14.05 5.54 1.85
CA LEU A 53 15.22 4.71 1.58
C LEU A 53 16.46 5.60 1.31
N PRO A 54 17.68 5.08 1.51
CA PRO A 54 18.90 5.75 1.05
C PRO A 54 18.77 6.14 -0.42
N GLY A 55 19.01 7.40 -0.73
CA GLY A 55 18.81 7.95 -2.09
C GLY A 55 17.51 8.73 -2.26
N GLY A 56 16.62 8.80 -1.23
CA GLY A 56 15.49 9.72 -1.23
C GLY A 56 14.20 9.17 -1.89
N THR A 57 14.03 7.86 -1.96
CA THR A 57 12.77 7.23 -2.39
C THR A 57 11.94 6.83 -1.18
N ALA A 58 10.71 7.33 -1.07
CA ALA A 58 9.75 6.84 -0.10
C ALA A 58 9.32 5.41 -0.43
N HIS A 59 9.16 4.57 0.57
CA HIS A 59 8.78 3.17 0.39
C HIS A 59 7.86 2.68 1.51
N ILE A 60 6.88 1.86 1.13
CA ILE A 60 6.08 1.01 2.02
C ILE A 60 5.72 -0.28 1.26
N SER A 61 5.85 -1.42 1.93
CA SER A 61 5.58 -2.73 1.32
C SER A 61 4.10 -2.96 1.00
N ASP A 62 3.20 -2.50 1.87
CA ASP A 62 1.76 -2.48 1.56
C ASP A 62 1.09 -1.31 2.29
N VAL A 63 0.35 -0.51 1.54
CA VAL A 63 -0.36 0.65 2.10
C VAL A 63 -1.64 0.25 2.83
N GLY A 64 -2.14 -0.95 2.55
CA GLY A 64 -3.43 -1.41 3.05
C GLY A 64 -4.61 -0.96 2.20
N MET A 65 -5.81 -1.40 2.58
CA MET A 65 -7.05 -1.09 1.87
C MET A 65 -7.81 0.07 2.49
N VAL A 66 -8.67 0.68 1.69
CA VAL A 66 -9.77 1.53 2.13
C VAL A 66 -11.05 0.72 2.00
N GLY A 67 -11.79 0.52 3.10
CA GLY A 67 -13.01 -0.29 3.09
C GLY A 67 -13.39 -0.83 4.45
N ALA A 68 -14.22 -1.89 4.49
CA ALA A 68 -14.68 -2.49 5.73
C ALA A 68 -13.50 -2.96 6.61
N LEU A 69 -13.55 -2.58 7.90
CA LEU A 69 -12.52 -2.98 8.87
C LEU A 69 -12.68 -4.44 9.27
N ASP A 70 -13.93 -4.87 9.43
CA ASP A 70 -14.26 -6.22 9.88
C ASP A 70 -14.22 -7.25 8.74
N GLY A 71 -14.22 -8.51 9.13
CA GLY A 71 -14.21 -9.63 8.20
C GLY A 71 -12.83 -9.99 7.67
N SER A 72 -12.81 -10.68 6.54
CA SER A 72 -11.58 -11.05 5.84
C SER A 72 -11.45 -10.18 4.60
N LEU A 73 -10.65 -9.13 4.68
CA LEU A 73 -10.41 -8.20 3.56
C LEU A 73 -11.73 -7.66 2.96
N GLY A 74 -12.68 -7.27 3.82
CA GLY A 74 -14.00 -6.78 3.43
C GLY A 74 -15.04 -7.86 3.11
N VAL A 75 -14.70 -9.16 3.23
CA VAL A 75 -15.62 -10.28 3.05
C VAL A 75 -16.12 -10.77 4.41
N LYS A 76 -17.44 -11.05 4.51
CA LYS A 76 -18.06 -11.57 5.73
C LYS A 76 -17.40 -12.87 6.20
N GLN A 77 -17.08 -12.94 7.49
CA GLN A 77 -16.47 -14.13 8.12
C GLN A 77 -17.30 -15.39 7.91
N THR A 78 -18.64 -15.27 7.91
CA THR A 78 -19.57 -16.38 7.62
C THR A 78 -19.38 -16.99 6.24
N SER A 79 -18.81 -16.27 5.29
CA SER A 79 -18.44 -16.80 3.97
C SER A 79 -17.07 -17.47 3.96
N VAL A 80 -16.11 -16.94 4.75
CA VAL A 80 -14.70 -17.37 4.68
C VAL A 80 -14.39 -18.51 5.64
N ILE A 81 -14.86 -18.43 6.90
CA ILE A 81 -14.54 -19.42 7.94
C ILE A 81 -14.94 -20.85 7.54
N PRO A 82 -16.16 -21.12 7.03
CA PRO A 82 -16.53 -22.48 6.62
C PRO A 82 -15.68 -23.03 5.48
N ARG A 83 -15.16 -22.15 4.61
CA ARG A 83 -14.25 -22.53 3.52
C ARG A 83 -12.93 -23.07 4.07
N TRP A 84 -12.34 -22.34 5.02
CA TRP A 84 -11.06 -22.69 5.61
C TRP A 84 -11.14 -23.86 6.59
N ARG A 85 -12.19 -23.87 7.44
CA ARG A 85 -12.34 -24.88 8.48
C ARG A 85 -12.86 -26.22 7.95
N ASP A 86 -13.84 -26.18 7.04
CA ASP A 86 -14.63 -27.36 6.67
C ASP A 86 -14.44 -27.73 5.17
N GLY A 87 -13.64 -26.99 4.41
CA GLY A 87 -13.49 -27.19 2.96
C GLY A 87 -14.75 -26.87 2.13
N LYS A 88 -15.74 -26.16 2.73
CA LYS A 88 -17.00 -25.85 2.05
C LYS A 88 -16.81 -24.85 0.92
N GLN A 89 -17.45 -25.08 -0.21
CA GLN A 89 -17.53 -24.07 -1.26
C GLN A 89 -18.56 -23.00 -0.87
N THR A 90 -18.10 -21.75 -0.77
CA THR A 90 -18.94 -20.59 -0.45
C THR A 90 -18.67 -19.47 -1.42
N ARG A 91 -19.66 -18.60 -1.65
CA ARG A 91 -19.48 -17.36 -2.39
C ARG A 91 -19.09 -16.23 -1.42
N ASN A 92 -18.26 -15.31 -1.87
CA ASN A 92 -17.94 -14.13 -1.09
C ASN A 92 -19.18 -13.24 -0.94
N ALA A 93 -19.50 -12.86 0.30
CA ALA A 93 -20.47 -11.83 0.62
C ALA A 93 -19.71 -10.64 1.21
N LEU A 94 -19.83 -9.48 0.59
CA LEU A 94 -19.15 -8.26 1.04
C LEU A 94 -19.82 -7.69 2.28
N ILE A 95 -19.02 -7.02 3.11
CA ILE A 95 -19.51 -6.23 4.24
C ILE A 95 -19.92 -4.87 3.69
N GLU A 96 -21.21 -4.54 3.81
CA GLU A 96 -21.78 -3.29 3.31
C GLU A 96 -22.02 -2.26 4.43
N GLN A 97 -21.97 -2.68 5.69
CA GLN A 97 -22.23 -1.82 6.86
C GLN A 97 -21.26 -2.18 7.99
N GLY A 98 -21.02 -1.24 8.87
CA GLY A 98 -20.14 -1.40 10.03
C GLY A 98 -18.89 -0.51 9.96
N ALA A 99 -17.92 -0.79 10.79
CA ALA A 99 -16.69 -0.03 10.87
C ALA A 99 -15.91 -0.09 9.56
N THR A 100 -15.34 1.05 9.16
CA THR A 100 -14.51 1.20 7.96
C THR A 100 -13.12 1.68 8.33
N GLN A 101 -12.14 1.34 7.52
CA GLN A 101 -10.77 1.80 7.62
C GLN A 101 -10.37 2.60 6.39
N PHE A 102 -9.53 3.60 6.62
CA PHE A 102 -8.84 4.36 5.59
C PHE A 102 -7.34 4.23 5.83
N ASN A 103 -6.62 3.67 4.88
CA ASN A 103 -5.17 3.57 4.91
C ASN A 103 -4.58 4.33 3.72
N ALA A 104 -3.56 5.14 3.98
CA ALA A 104 -2.89 5.95 2.98
C ALA A 104 -1.45 6.26 3.42
N VAL A 105 -0.67 6.84 2.53
CA VAL A 105 0.60 7.47 2.86
C VAL A 105 0.61 8.90 2.35
N LEU A 106 1.19 9.80 3.15
CA LEU A 106 1.50 11.16 2.77
C LEU A 106 3.01 11.26 2.53
N VAL A 107 3.40 11.78 1.38
CA VAL A 107 4.81 11.92 1.01
C VAL A 107 5.14 13.38 0.79
N ASP A 108 6.12 13.90 1.53
CA ASP A 108 6.71 15.21 1.27
C ASP A 108 7.80 15.08 0.21
N VAL A 109 7.68 15.87 -0.86
CA VAL A 109 8.53 15.76 -2.05
C VAL A 109 9.33 17.04 -2.24
N ASP A 110 10.63 16.89 -2.43
CA ASP A 110 11.48 17.95 -2.94
C ASP A 110 11.24 18.12 -4.44
N THR A 111 10.62 19.22 -4.83
CA THR A 111 10.29 19.49 -6.24
C THR A 111 11.51 19.72 -7.12
N SER A 112 12.65 20.13 -6.55
CA SER A 112 13.90 20.34 -7.29
C SER A 112 14.62 19.03 -7.62
N THR A 113 14.62 18.07 -6.68
CA THR A 113 15.24 16.75 -6.86
C THR A 113 14.25 15.69 -7.28
N ARG A 114 12.93 15.93 -7.09
CA ARG A 114 11.83 14.98 -7.28
C ARG A 114 11.90 13.76 -6.36
N LEU A 115 12.66 13.87 -5.28
CA LEU A 115 12.84 12.82 -4.29
C LEU A 115 12.02 13.09 -3.03
N ALA A 116 11.71 12.04 -2.28
CA ALA A 116 10.99 12.16 -1.03
C ALA A 116 11.90 12.67 0.09
N ARG A 117 11.36 13.60 0.90
CA ARG A 117 11.96 14.08 2.15
C ARG A 117 11.41 13.32 3.35
N ASN A 118 10.12 12.97 3.29
CA ASN A 118 9.42 12.27 4.36
C ASN A 118 8.31 11.41 3.80
N ILE A 119 7.92 10.39 4.56
CA ILE A 119 6.71 9.59 4.35
C ILE A 119 6.03 9.39 5.70
N GLU A 120 4.73 9.66 5.74
CA GLU A 120 3.88 9.45 6.91
C GLU A 120 2.76 8.48 6.55
N GLN A 121 2.55 7.49 7.41
CA GLN A 121 1.45 6.55 7.26
C GLN A 121 0.20 7.10 7.93
N ILE A 122 -0.88 7.20 7.17
CA ILE A 122 -2.19 7.69 7.63
C ILE A 122 -3.10 6.49 7.82
N ARG A 123 -3.70 6.37 9.01
CA ARG A 123 -4.66 5.33 9.31
C ARG A 123 -5.80 5.89 10.15
N PHE A 124 -7.02 5.78 9.64
CA PHE A 124 -8.25 6.14 10.34
C PHE A 124 -9.23 4.98 10.35
N THR A 125 -10.05 4.90 11.41
CA THR A 125 -11.18 4.00 11.50
C THR A 125 -12.44 4.81 11.82
N PHE A 126 -13.57 4.45 11.21
CA PHE A 126 -14.83 5.14 11.33
C PHE A 126 -15.94 4.14 11.66
N GLY A 127 -17.01 4.58 12.34
CA GLY A 127 -18.23 3.79 12.52
C GLY A 127 -18.14 2.71 13.59
N HIS A 128 -17.47 3.00 14.69
CA HIS A 128 -17.51 2.15 15.90
C HIS A 128 -18.83 2.30 16.64
#